data_0ce2672d6f216e11c71759036805a145
#
_entry.id   0ce2672d6f216e11c71759036805a145
#
_cell.length_a   1.000
_cell.length_b   1.000
_cell.length_c   1.000
_cell.angle_alpha   90.00
_cell.angle_beta   90.00
_cell.angle_gamma   90.00
#
_symmetry.space_group_name_H-M   'P 1'
#
loop_
_entity.id
_entity.type
_entity.pdbx_description
1 polymer ?
#
loop_
_entity_poly.entity_id
_entity_poly.type
_entity_poly.pdbx_seq_one_letter_code
_entity_poly.pdbx_strand_id
1 'polypeptide(L)'
;MEDSIHKYFQVGIIQWMSYPQGNPMESLKAICKDDFFDAIELKGYGYKNEEAKRLLEQSHLKVCYGVQPRLLGGKLNPNDLDEEGRKKAEATLIEAVDEAEYLGAKGIAFLAGKWQPETKEQAYMQLLKTTRAVCDYSAEKGMMVELEVFDYDMDKAALIGPAPYAAEFAADMRTTHSNFGLLVDLSHFPTTYETSRFVIRTLRPYITHFHFGNAVVVKGCDGYGDLHPRFGYPNSANDTPQLLDYLKVMKEEGFFDAENPYVL
;
A
#
# COMPACT_ATOMS: atom_id res chain seq x y z
N MET A 1 -16.36 21.74 -14.11
CA MET A 1 -16.81 20.67 -13.18
C MET A 1 -16.79 21.27 -11.78
N GLU A 2 -17.95 21.35 -11.15
CA GLU A 2 -18.07 22.03 -9.85
C GLU A 2 -17.38 21.26 -8.71
N ASP A 3 -17.12 19.95 -8.87
CA ASP A 3 -16.56 19.10 -7.80
C ASP A 3 -15.71 17.99 -8.39
N SER A 4 -14.40 18.24 -8.56
CA SER A 4 -13.43 17.23 -8.99
C SER A 4 -12.93 16.42 -7.80
N ILE A 5 -12.61 15.13 -8.01
CA ILE A 5 -11.96 14.27 -7.02
C ILE A 5 -10.62 14.86 -6.55
N HIS A 6 -9.89 15.54 -7.43
CA HIS A 6 -8.62 16.24 -7.14
C HIS A 6 -8.75 17.37 -6.10
N LYS A 7 -9.97 17.82 -5.80
CA LYS A 7 -10.19 18.76 -4.69
C LYS A 7 -10.01 18.10 -3.33
N TYR A 8 -10.24 16.80 -3.23
CA TYR A 8 -10.29 16.07 -1.97
C TYR A 8 -9.17 15.05 -1.82
N PHE A 9 -8.54 14.66 -2.94
CA PHE A 9 -7.51 13.65 -2.97
C PHE A 9 -6.38 14.06 -3.90
N GLN A 10 -5.18 13.61 -3.57
CA GLN A 10 -4.06 13.56 -4.49
C GLN A 10 -4.19 12.26 -5.30
N VAL A 11 -4.73 12.37 -6.52
CA VAL A 11 -4.99 11.22 -7.39
C VAL A 11 -3.67 10.70 -7.93
N GLY A 12 -3.36 9.45 -7.63
CA GLY A 12 -2.09 8.83 -7.95
C GLY A 12 -2.16 7.71 -8.97
N ILE A 13 -0.98 7.28 -9.38
CA ILE A 13 -0.77 6.12 -10.26
C ILE A 13 0.33 5.24 -9.70
N ILE A 14 0.08 3.93 -9.61
CA ILE A 14 1.09 2.94 -9.27
C ILE A 14 1.86 2.57 -10.54
N GLN A 15 3.09 3.04 -10.65
CA GLN A 15 3.88 2.92 -11.87
C GLN A 15 4.05 1.47 -12.35
N TRP A 16 4.44 0.56 -11.47
CA TRP A 16 4.73 -0.82 -11.87
C TRP A 16 3.49 -1.66 -12.19
N MET A 17 2.32 -1.26 -11.69
CA MET A 17 1.05 -1.91 -12.01
C MET A 17 0.49 -1.40 -13.33
N SER A 18 0.60 -0.10 -13.58
CA SER A 18 0.10 0.54 -14.80
C SER A 18 1.01 0.33 -16.01
N TYR A 19 2.31 0.16 -15.77
CA TYR A 19 3.32 -0.10 -16.79
C TYR A 19 4.14 -1.35 -16.42
N PRO A 20 3.54 -2.55 -16.44
CA PRO A 20 4.19 -3.77 -15.97
C PRO A 20 5.34 -4.24 -16.87
N GLN A 21 5.39 -3.73 -18.10
CA GLN A 21 6.41 -4.06 -19.11
C GLN A 21 7.12 -2.80 -19.60
N GLY A 22 8.32 -2.97 -20.10
CA GLY A 22 9.11 -1.88 -20.67
C GLY A 22 10.12 -1.26 -19.71
N ASN A 23 10.65 -0.11 -20.13
CA ASN A 23 11.67 0.60 -19.36
C ASN A 23 11.00 1.48 -18.28
N PRO A 24 11.31 1.27 -16.98
CA PRO A 24 10.73 2.08 -15.90
C PRO A 24 11.02 3.58 -16.02
N MET A 25 12.13 3.97 -16.63
CA MET A 25 12.46 5.38 -16.82
C MET A 25 11.57 6.04 -17.89
N GLU A 26 11.16 5.30 -18.92
CA GLU A 26 10.26 5.85 -19.94
C GLU A 26 8.85 6.04 -19.39
N SER A 27 8.35 5.08 -18.58
CA SER A 27 7.05 5.25 -17.90
C SER A 27 7.09 6.38 -16.87
N LEU A 28 8.20 6.53 -16.12
CA LEU A 28 8.38 7.66 -15.21
C LEU A 28 8.30 9.00 -15.97
N LYS A 29 9.03 9.14 -17.10
CA LYS A 29 8.97 10.34 -17.93
C LYS A 29 7.58 10.64 -18.46
N ALA A 30 6.83 9.60 -18.83
CA ALA A 30 5.46 9.75 -19.30
C ALA A 30 4.54 10.26 -18.18
N ILE A 31 4.61 9.64 -17.01
CA ILE A 31 3.79 10.02 -15.85
C ILE A 31 4.13 11.42 -15.35
N CYS A 32 5.41 11.80 -15.30
CA CYS A 32 5.84 13.16 -14.91
C CYS A 32 5.33 14.27 -15.83
N LYS A 33 4.87 13.93 -17.04
CA LYS A 33 4.28 14.88 -18.01
C LYS A 33 2.77 14.88 -18.04
N ASP A 34 2.15 13.97 -17.32
CA ASP A 34 0.70 13.81 -17.29
C ASP A 34 0.11 14.69 -16.17
N ASP A 35 -0.63 15.70 -16.57
CA ASP A 35 -1.26 16.65 -15.63
C ASP A 35 -2.50 16.08 -14.91
N PHE A 36 -2.89 14.84 -15.21
CA PHE A 36 -4.01 14.20 -14.53
C PHE A 36 -3.64 13.70 -13.13
N PHE A 37 -2.42 13.21 -12.93
CA PHE A 37 -2.01 12.65 -11.65
C PHE A 37 -1.35 13.68 -10.75
N ASP A 38 -1.70 13.65 -9.46
CA ASP A 38 -1.09 14.45 -8.39
C ASP A 38 0.00 13.67 -7.64
N ALA A 39 -0.01 12.33 -7.75
CA ALA A 39 0.91 11.45 -7.07
C ALA A 39 1.39 10.29 -7.96
N ILE A 40 2.57 9.78 -7.64
CA ILE A 40 3.11 8.55 -8.24
C ILE A 40 3.59 7.62 -7.13
N GLU A 41 3.26 6.33 -7.23
CA GLU A 41 3.85 5.31 -6.39
C GLU A 41 4.90 4.50 -7.16
N LEU A 42 6.10 4.43 -6.57
CA LEU A 42 7.27 3.75 -7.12
C LEU A 42 7.63 2.53 -6.28
N LYS A 43 8.15 1.48 -6.90
CA LYS A 43 8.81 0.36 -6.19
C LYS A 43 10.31 0.56 -6.02
N GLY A 44 10.82 1.70 -6.48
CA GLY A 44 12.23 2.02 -6.54
C GLY A 44 13.01 1.27 -7.62
N TYR A 45 14.30 1.49 -7.63
CA TYR A 45 15.23 0.95 -8.63
C TYR A 45 16.24 -0.01 -8.01
N GLY A 46 16.26 -0.14 -6.66
CA GLY A 46 17.25 -0.91 -5.92
C GLY A 46 18.60 -0.18 -5.77
N TYR A 47 18.69 1.07 -6.21
CA TYR A 47 19.86 1.93 -6.10
C TYR A 47 19.46 3.40 -6.22
N LYS A 48 20.33 4.32 -5.79
CA LYS A 48 20.13 5.76 -5.92
C LYS A 48 20.20 6.17 -7.39
N ASN A 49 19.04 6.37 -8.01
CA ASN A 49 18.91 6.73 -9.41
C ASN A 49 18.80 8.27 -9.56
N GLU A 50 19.89 8.90 -9.98
CA GLU A 50 19.95 10.36 -10.11
C GLU A 50 19.01 10.91 -11.20
N GLU A 51 18.81 10.17 -12.29
CA GLU A 51 17.88 10.60 -13.35
C GLU A 51 16.44 10.57 -12.84
N ALA A 52 16.04 9.50 -12.13
CA ALA A 52 14.72 9.41 -11.54
C ALA A 52 14.48 10.52 -10.51
N LYS A 53 15.45 10.75 -9.60
CA LYS A 53 15.38 11.83 -8.63
C LYS A 53 15.16 13.18 -9.30
N ARG A 54 15.97 13.51 -10.29
CA ARG A 54 15.85 14.80 -11.01
C ARG A 54 14.49 14.96 -11.70
N LEU A 55 13.96 13.90 -12.32
CA LEU A 55 12.63 13.93 -12.94
C LEU A 55 11.53 14.18 -11.93
N LEU A 56 11.59 13.50 -10.78
CA LEU A 56 10.61 13.65 -9.70
C LEU A 56 10.68 15.06 -9.07
N GLU A 57 11.88 15.56 -8.78
CA GLU A 57 12.09 16.93 -8.25
C GLU A 57 11.58 18.03 -9.20
N GLN A 58 11.60 17.79 -10.52
CA GLN A 58 11.10 18.71 -11.53
C GLN A 58 9.61 18.53 -11.83
N SER A 59 8.99 17.47 -11.32
CA SER A 59 7.57 17.22 -11.50
C SER A 59 6.76 17.87 -10.38
N HIS A 60 5.43 17.92 -10.57
CA HIS A 60 4.47 18.33 -9.55
C HIS A 60 4.01 17.17 -8.64
N LEU A 61 4.49 15.95 -8.92
CA LEU A 61 3.97 14.74 -8.32
C LEU A 61 4.46 14.55 -6.88
N LYS A 62 3.55 14.19 -5.99
CA LYS A 62 3.88 13.61 -4.70
C LYS A 62 4.40 12.19 -4.91
N VAL A 63 5.53 11.88 -4.31
CA VAL A 63 6.14 10.54 -4.43
C VAL A 63 5.69 9.67 -3.27
N CYS A 64 5.14 8.51 -3.59
CA CYS A 64 4.85 7.39 -2.70
C CYS A 64 5.79 6.21 -3.04
N TYR A 65 6.03 5.33 -2.10
CA TYR A 65 7.01 4.26 -2.28
C TYR A 65 6.50 2.92 -1.74
N GLY A 66 6.28 1.96 -2.65
CA GLY A 66 5.84 0.62 -2.33
C GLY A 66 7.00 -0.37 -2.24
N VAL A 67 7.16 -1.04 -1.09
CA VAL A 67 8.19 -2.07 -0.85
C VAL A 67 7.66 -3.48 -1.12
N GLN A 68 6.34 -3.62 -1.35
CA GLN A 68 5.69 -4.91 -1.59
C GLN A 68 6.40 -5.75 -2.68
N PRO A 69 6.76 -5.18 -3.86
CA PRO A 69 7.45 -5.94 -4.89
C PRO A 69 8.83 -6.47 -4.47
N ARG A 70 9.55 -5.75 -3.60
CA ARG A 70 10.85 -6.21 -3.09
C ARG A 70 10.69 -7.38 -2.13
N LEU A 71 9.75 -7.29 -1.19
CA LEU A 71 9.49 -8.36 -0.23
C LEU A 71 9.01 -9.62 -0.96
N LEU A 72 8.02 -9.48 -1.86
CA LEU A 72 7.46 -10.59 -2.61
C LEU A 72 8.50 -11.23 -3.55
N GLY A 73 9.23 -10.42 -4.31
CA GLY A 73 10.28 -10.89 -5.23
C GLY A 73 11.46 -11.54 -4.52
N GLY A 74 11.83 -11.03 -3.36
CA GLY A 74 12.87 -11.59 -2.49
C GLY A 74 12.40 -12.76 -1.62
N LYS A 75 11.09 -13.10 -1.63
CA LYS A 75 10.47 -14.07 -0.72
C LYS A 75 10.78 -13.77 0.75
N LEU A 76 10.80 -12.49 1.09
CA LEU A 76 11.12 -12.00 2.43
C LEU A 76 9.84 -11.90 3.27
N ASN A 77 9.94 -12.31 4.52
CA ASN A 77 8.81 -12.32 5.44
C ASN A 77 9.09 -11.43 6.67
N PRO A 78 8.43 -10.23 6.78
CA PRO A 78 8.62 -9.35 7.92
C PRO A 78 8.18 -9.96 9.27
N ASN A 79 7.35 -11.00 9.23
CA ASN A 79 6.88 -11.74 10.40
C ASN A 79 7.47 -13.15 10.50
N ASP A 80 8.63 -13.39 9.88
CA ASP A 80 9.30 -14.70 9.92
C ASP A 80 9.60 -15.09 11.37
N LEU A 81 9.32 -16.36 11.68
CA LEU A 81 9.67 -16.94 12.99
C LEU A 81 11.17 -17.21 13.11
N ASP A 82 11.86 -17.44 11.97
CA ASP A 82 13.29 -17.43 11.93
C ASP A 82 13.83 -16.00 12.01
N GLU A 83 14.58 -15.70 13.05
CA GLU A 83 15.09 -14.35 13.30
C GLU A 83 16.06 -13.88 12.20
N GLU A 84 16.78 -14.77 11.54
CA GLU A 84 17.65 -14.41 10.41
C GLU A 84 16.81 -13.99 9.20
N GLY A 85 15.76 -14.75 8.88
CA GLY A 85 14.80 -14.42 7.83
C GLY A 85 14.10 -13.08 8.10
N ARG A 86 13.61 -12.90 9.33
CA ARG A 86 12.97 -11.64 9.75
C ARG A 86 13.91 -10.45 9.61
N LYS A 87 15.15 -10.56 10.05
CA LYS A 87 16.15 -9.48 9.94
C LYS A 87 16.52 -9.14 8.50
N LYS A 88 16.52 -10.12 7.59
CA LYS A 88 16.69 -9.84 6.14
C LYS A 88 15.55 -8.99 5.59
N ALA A 89 14.31 -9.30 6.00
CA ALA A 89 13.16 -8.47 5.62
C ALA A 89 13.25 -7.06 6.23
N GLU A 90 13.60 -6.94 7.50
CA GLU A 90 13.81 -5.66 8.19
C GLU A 90 14.89 -4.81 7.49
N ALA A 91 16.05 -5.40 7.18
CA ALA A 91 17.12 -4.70 6.47
C ALA A 91 16.67 -4.21 5.09
N THR A 92 15.90 -5.01 4.35
CA THR A 92 15.34 -4.62 3.05
C THR A 92 14.37 -3.45 3.18
N LEU A 93 13.56 -3.41 4.25
CA LEU A 93 12.68 -2.28 4.53
C LEU A 93 13.47 -1.01 4.88
N ILE A 94 14.54 -1.12 5.66
CA ILE A 94 15.45 0.00 5.98
C ILE A 94 16.13 0.55 4.73
N GLU A 95 16.66 -0.31 3.86
CA GLU A 95 17.24 0.10 2.57
C GLU A 95 16.20 0.81 1.68
N ALA A 96 14.95 0.34 1.73
CA ALA A 96 13.85 0.97 1.00
C ALA A 96 13.50 2.37 1.55
N VAL A 97 13.59 2.59 2.87
CA VAL A 97 13.44 3.91 3.48
C VAL A 97 14.50 4.88 2.94
N ASP A 98 15.76 4.44 2.85
CA ASP A 98 16.85 5.29 2.33
C ASP A 98 16.67 5.65 0.86
N GLU A 99 16.20 4.70 0.03
CA GLU A 99 15.91 5.00 -1.38
C GLU A 99 14.67 5.87 -1.53
N ALA A 100 13.63 5.62 -0.75
CA ALA A 100 12.40 6.42 -0.74
C ALA A 100 12.68 7.88 -0.36
N GLU A 101 13.46 8.12 0.70
CA GLU A 101 13.93 9.46 1.07
C GLU A 101 14.72 10.13 -0.06
N TYR A 102 15.65 9.40 -0.67
CA TYR A 102 16.46 9.91 -1.79
C TYR A 102 15.61 10.33 -2.98
N LEU A 103 14.52 9.61 -3.26
CA LEU A 103 13.57 9.91 -4.34
C LEU A 103 12.52 10.96 -3.96
N GLY A 104 12.53 11.46 -2.71
CA GLY A 104 11.62 12.50 -2.24
C GLY A 104 10.31 11.99 -1.65
N ALA A 105 10.14 10.68 -1.47
CA ALA A 105 8.96 10.13 -0.81
C ALA A 105 8.89 10.53 0.68
N LYS A 106 7.68 10.61 1.20
CA LYS A 106 7.42 10.95 2.61
C LYS A 106 7.03 9.74 3.47
N GLY A 107 7.10 8.57 2.91
CA GLY A 107 6.81 7.30 3.57
C GLY A 107 7.08 6.11 2.67
N ILE A 108 6.99 4.94 3.26
CA ILE A 108 7.02 3.66 2.58
C ILE A 108 5.77 2.85 2.92
N ALA A 109 5.29 2.05 1.96
CA ALA A 109 4.24 1.07 2.18
C ALA A 109 4.79 -0.35 2.00
N PHE A 110 4.35 -1.28 2.84
CA PHE A 110 4.75 -2.69 2.76
C PHE A 110 3.61 -3.61 3.20
N LEU A 111 3.75 -4.93 3.00
CA LEU A 111 2.77 -5.92 3.42
C LEU A 111 3.35 -6.85 4.50
N ALA A 112 2.48 -7.44 5.31
CA ALA A 112 2.86 -8.57 6.17
C ALA A 112 3.19 -9.80 5.33
N GLY A 113 3.99 -10.68 5.86
CA GLY A 113 4.33 -11.95 5.21
C GLY A 113 3.34 -13.08 5.54
N LYS A 114 3.62 -14.26 4.98
CA LYS A 114 2.82 -15.47 5.21
C LYS A 114 2.87 -15.90 6.67
N TRP A 115 1.86 -16.65 7.07
CA TRP A 115 1.66 -17.11 8.43
C TRP A 115 1.05 -18.51 8.48
N GLN A 116 1.02 -19.11 9.68
CA GLN A 116 0.35 -20.39 9.94
C GLN A 116 -0.54 -20.22 11.18
N PRO A 117 -1.72 -20.85 11.22
CA PRO A 117 -2.67 -20.72 12.33
C PRO A 117 -2.05 -21.03 13.69
N GLU A 118 -1.22 -22.09 13.76
CA GLU A 118 -0.60 -22.57 14.98
C GLU A 118 0.43 -21.61 15.58
N THR A 119 0.98 -20.71 14.77
CA THR A 119 2.04 -19.78 15.15
C THR A 119 1.66 -18.31 14.91
N LYS A 120 0.37 -18.04 14.77
CA LYS A 120 -0.15 -16.71 14.45
C LYS A 120 0.31 -15.63 15.42
N GLU A 121 0.21 -15.87 16.72
CA GLU A 121 0.61 -14.94 17.76
C GLU A 121 2.13 -14.65 17.72
N GLN A 122 2.94 -15.68 17.46
CA GLN A 122 4.37 -15.52 17.33
C GLN A 122 4.72 -14.67 16.10
N ALA A 123 4.07 -14.94 14.96
CA ALA A 123 4.22 -14.15 13.73
C ALA A 123 3.78 -12.69 13.94
N TYR A 124 2.70 -12.47 14.68
CA TYR A 124 2.25 -11.12 15.06
C TYR A 124 3.31 -10.36 15.85
N MET A 125 3.90 -10.98 16.87
CA MET A 125 4.96 -10.37 17.66
C MET A 125 6.23 -10.08 16.83
N GLN A 126 6.56 -10.96 15.89
CA GLN A 126 7.68 -10.72 14.97
C GLN A 126 7.40 -9.54 14.03
N LEU A 127 6.16 -9.44 13.50
CA LEU A 127 5.76 -8.30 12.68
C LEU A 127 5.82 -6.98 13.47
N LEU A 128 5.30 -6.96 14.71
CA LEU A 128 5.42 -5.79 15.59
C LEU A 128 6.88 -5.36 15.77
N LYS A 129 7.77 -6.33 16.02
CA LYS A 129 9.20 -6.06 16.20
C LYS A 129 9.83 -5.44 14.96
N THR A 130 9.57 -6.01 13.79
CA THR A 130 10.05 -5.48 12.50
C THR A 130 9.49 -4.08 12.22
N THR A 131 8.18 -3.93 12.36
CA THR A 131 7.50 -2.66 12.04
C THR A 131 7.97 -1.53 12.96
N ARG A 132 8.17 -1.80 14.26
CA ARG A 132 8.73 -0.82 15.22
C ARG A 132 10.13 -0.37 14.83
N ALA A 133 11.02 -1.30 14.50
CA ALA A 133 12.38 -0.96 14.07
C ALA A 133 12.38 -0.09 12.80
N VAL A 134 11.50 -0.39 11.84
CA VAL A 134 11.35 0.42 10.62
C VAL A 134 10.75 1.79 10.94
N CYS A 135 9.76 1.86 11.82
CA CYS A 135 9.17 3.14 12.26
C CYS A 135 10.18 4.02 12.98
N ASP A 136 11.00 3.45 13.89
CA ASP A 136 12.07 4.19 14.58
C ASP A 136 13.03 4.82 13.56
N TYR A 137 13.53 4.02 12.62
CA TYR A 137 14.43 4.51 11.58
C TYR A 137 13.80 5.56 10.67
N SER A 138 12.54 5.35 10.28
CA SER A 138 11.80 6.28 9.43
C SER A 138 11.47 7.59 10.14
N ALA A 139 11.25 7.56 11.46
CA ALA A 139 10.97 8.75 12.27
C ALA A 139 12.15 9.73 12.27
N GLU A 140 13.39 9.24 12.28
CA GLU A 140 14.60 10.08 12.17
C GLU A 140 14.65 10.91 10.89
N LYS A 141 13.95 10.42 9.83
CA LYS A 141 13.83 11.05 8.50
C LYS A 141 12.51 11.80 8.30
N GLY A 142 11.64 11.83 9.32
CA GLY A 142 10.30 12.42 9.22
C GLY A 142 9.37 11.67 8.27
N MET A 143 9.56 10.36 8.10
CA MET A 143 8.83 9.52 7.14
C MET A 143 7.78 8.66 7.83
N MET A 144 6.65 8.45 7.12
CA MET A 144 5.60 7.52 7.51
C MET A 144 5.94 6.08 7.12
N VAL A 145 5.40 5.14 7.86
CA VAL A 145 5.43 3.70 7.55
C VAL A 145 4.00 3.21 7.48
N GLU A 146 3.63 2.63 6.35
CA GLU A 146 2.27 2.19 6.07
C GLU A 146 2.25 0.67 5.87
N LEU A 147 1.37 -0.01 6.58
CA LEU A 147 1.12 -1.43 6.34
C LEU A 147 -0.13 -1.58 5.47
N GLU A 148 0.03 -2.23 4.35
CA GLU A 148 -1.10 -2.56 3.48
C GLU A 148 -1.84 -3.79 3.97
N VAL A 149 -3.17 -3.70 3.99
CA VAL A 149 -4.08 -4.77 4.40
C VAL A 149 -4.36 -5.67 3.20
N PHE A 150 -3.92 -6.93 3.26
CA PHE A 150 -4.00 -7.89 2.16
C PHE A 150 -4.95 -9.07 2.44
N ASP A 151 -5.14 -9.95 1.44
CA ASP A 151 -5.78 -11.25 1.65
C ASP A 151 -5.01 -12.11 2.66
N TYR A 152 -5.73 -12.91 3.43
CA TYR A 152 -5.14 -13.76 4.47
C TYR A 152 -5.13 -15.26 4.14
N ASP A 153 -5.82 -15.69 3.09
CA ASP A 153 -5.97 -17.09 2.73
C ASP A 153 -6.03 -17.41 1.23
N MET A 154 -5.98 -16.38 0.37
CA MET A 154 -6.24 -16.57 -1.07
C MET A 154 -4.96 -16.65 -1.92
N ASP A 155 -4.17 -15.58 -1.98
CA ASP A 155 -3.01 -15.44 -2.86
C ASP A 155 -1.76 -15.08 -2.07
N LYS A 156 -1.71 -13.89 -1.51
CA LYS A 156 -0.58 -13.46 -0.66
C LYS A 156 -0.60 -14.17 0.68
N ALA A 157 -1.80 -14.50 1.17
CA ALA A 157 -2.00 -15.16 2.47
C ALA A 157 -1.21 -14.45 3.58
N ALA A 158 -1.34 -13.13 3.62
CA ALA A 158 -0.62 -12.25 4.53
C ALA A 158 -1.20 -12.32 5.95
N LEU A 159 -0.36 -12.18 6.96
CA LEU A 159 -0.78 -12.21 8.36
C LEU A 159 -1.83 -11.13 8.68
N ILE A 160 -1.67 -9.93 8.14
CA ILE A 160 -2.61 -8.82 8.36
C ILE A 160 -3.57 -8.75 7.17
N GLY A 161 -4.79 -9.25 7.39
CA GLY A 161 -5.86 -9.37 6.41
C GLY A 161 -7.17 -8.74 6.86
N PRO A 162 -8.05 -9.39 7.65
CA PRO A 162 -9.34 -8.84 8.01
C PRO A 162 -9.22 -7.53 8.80
N ALA A 163 -10.12 -6.60 8.52
CA ALA A 163 -10.10 -5.26 9.09
C ALA A 163 -10.02 -5.22 10.64
N PRO A 164 -10.75 -6.06 11.40
CA PRO A 164 -10.61 -6.05 12.86
C PRO A 164 -9.19 -6.38 13.34
N TYR A 165 -8.53 -7.33 12.68
CA TYR A 165 -7.16 -7.72 13.02
C TYR A 165 -6.13 -6.67 12.61
N ALA A 166 -6.35 -6.04 11.45
CA ALA A 166 -5.55 -4.88 11.02
C ALA A 166 -5.70 -3.68 11.97
N ALA A 167 -6.92 -3.45 12.48
CA ALA A 167 -7.17 -2.41 13.48
C ALA A 167 -6.44 -2.70 14.81
N GLU A 168 -6.43 -3.95 15.28
CA GLU A 168 -5.69 -4.38 16.47
C GLU A 168 -4.18 -4.10 16.29
N PHE A 169 -3.61 -4.54 15.17
CA PHE A 169 -2.21 -4.30 14.87
C PHE A 169 -1.88 -2.80 14.82
N ALA A 170 -2.71 -2.01 14.16
CA ALA A 170 -2.51 -0.57 14.06
C ALA A 170 -2.65 0.14 15.43
N ALA A 171 -3.57 -0.33 16.27
CA ALA A 171 -3.70 0.17 17.63
C ALA A 171 -2.42 -0.09 18.43
N ASP A 172 -1.88 -1.31 18.40
CA ASP A 172 -0.63 -1.67 19.08
C ASP A 172 0.56 -0.85 18.58
N MET A 173 0.67 -0.65 17.28
CA MET A 173 1.72 0.20 16.71
C MET A 173 1.59 1.66 17.14
N ARG A 174 0.38 2.22 17.11
CA ARG A 174 0.11 3.63 17.47
C ARG A 174 0.30 3.93 18.96
N THR A 175 0.42 2.93 19.82
CA THR A 175 0.79 3.16 21.24
C THR A 175 2.18 3.78 21.38
N THR A 176 3.07 3.55 20.42
CA THR A 176 4.47 3.98 20.48
C THR A 176 4.95 4.76 19.27
N HIS A 177 4.31 4.59 18.09
CA HIS A 177 4.77 5.14 16.82
C HIS A 177 3.66 5.93 16.12
N SER A 178 3.68 7.25 16.27
CA SER A 178 2.71 8.12 15.57
C SER A 178 2.91 8.19 14.06
N ASN A 179 4.10 7.80 13.57
CA ASN A 179 4.44 7.71 12.14
C ASN A 179 4.07 6.37 11.49
N PHE A 180 3.17 5.60 12.10
CA PHE A 180 2.58 4.39 11.51
C PHE A 180 1.16 4.64 11.01
N GLY A 181 0.79 4.04 9.88
CA GLY A 181 -0.55 4.06 9.31
C GLY A 181 -0.90 2.79 8.54
N LEU A 182 -2.11 2.75 8.02
CA LEU A 182 -2.59 1.68 7.15
C LEU A 182 -2.83 2.21 5.74
N LEU A 183 -2.40 1.43 4.76
CA LEU A 183 -2.80 1.54 3.36
C LEU A 183 -3.96 0.57 3.12
N VAL A 184 -5.03 1.06 2.50
CA VAL A 184 -6.25 0.29 2.26
C VAL A 184 -6.60 0.31 0.78
N ASP A 185 -6.62 -0.88 0.15
CA ASP A 185 -6.95 -1.05 -1.26
C ASP A 185 -8.33 -1.70 -1.43
N LEU A 186 -9.15 -1.11 -2.30
CA LEU A 186 -10.45 -1.64 -2.69
C LEU A 186 -10.34 -3.07 -3.28
N SER A 187 -9.22 -3.42 -3.95
CA SER A 187 -9.00 -4.76 -4.51
C SER A 187 -8.98 -5.87 -3.46
N HIS A 188 -8.61 -5.53 -2.22
CA HIS A 188 -8.48 -6.52 -1.15
C HIS A 188 -9.77 -6.78 -0.36
N PHE A 189 -10.81 -5.96 -0.49
CA PHE A 189 -12.07 -6.18 0.23
C PHE A 189 -12.77 -7.47 -0.20
N PRO A 190 -12.91 -7.78 -1.50
CA PRO A 190 -13.46 -9.07 -1.90
C PRO A 190 -12.57 -10.25 -1.50
N THR A 191 -11.25 -10.06 -1.40
CA THR A 191 -10.32 -11.12 -1.00
C THR A 191 -10.29 -11.37 0.51
N THR A 192 -10.73 -10.40 1.32
CA THR A 192 -10.96 -10.54 2.77
C THR A 192 -12.43 -10.81 3.11
N TYR A 193 -13.30 -10.92 2.09
CA TYR A 193 -14.75 -11.17 2.23
C TYR A 193 -15.48 -10.04 3.00
N GLU A 194 -14.99 -8.81 2.88
CA GLU A 194 -15.48 -7.65 3.60
C GLU A 194 -16.10 -6.60 2.66
N THR A 195 -16.93 -5.72 3.21
CA THR A 195 -17.55 -4.61 2.48
C THR A 195 -16.79 -3.31 2.71
N SER A 196 -16.85 -2.36 1.76
CA SER A 196 -16.25 -1.03 1.89
C SER A 196 -16.63 -0.36 3.22
N ARG A 197 -17.91 -0.43 3.58
CA ARG A 197 -18.43 0.19 4.81
C ARG A 197 -17.83 -0.42 6.06
N PHE A 198 -17.70 -1.73 6.12
CA PHE A 198 -17.13 -2.42 7.26
C PHE A 198 -15.65 -2.10 7.42
N VAL A 199 -14.87 -2.22 6.33
CA VAL A 199 -13.41 -1.97 6.35
C VAL A 199 -13.12 -0.52 6.70
N ILE A 200 -13.69 0.44 5.96
CA ILE A 200 -13.39 1.85 6.15
C ILE A 200 -13.76 2.33 7.56
N ARG A 201 -14.91 1.92 8.10
CA ARG A 201 -15.31 2.30 9.48
C ARG A 201 -14.39 1.69 10.53
N THR A 202 -14.06 0.41 10.38
CA THR A 202 -13.20 -0.29 11.33
C THR A 202 -11.80 0.30 11.36
N LEU A 203 -11.25 0.63 10.19
CA LEU A 203 -9.87 1.10 10.06
C LEU A 203 -9.72 2.63 10.09
N ARG A 204 -10.83 3.38 10.12
CA ARG A 204 -10.87 4.84 10.00
C ARG A 204 -9.79 5.59 10.80
N PRO A 205 -9.48 5.26 12.07
CA PRO A 205 -8.48 5.99 12.86
C PRO A 205 -7.04 5.80 12.38
N TYR A 206 -6.79 4.79 11.55
CA TYR A 206 -5.45 4.34 11.18
C TYR A 206 -5.13 4.52 9.71
N ILE A 207 -6.13 4.78 8.85
CA ILE A 207 -5.93 4.93 7.39
C ILE A 207 -5.18 6.22 7.10
N THR A 208 -4.10 6.10 6.31
CA THR A 208 -3.27 7.21 5.84
C THR A 208 -3.16 7.26 4.32
N HIS A 209 -3.46 6.15 3.63
CA HIS A 209 -3.31 6.01 2.20
C HIS A 209 -4.41 5.07 1.64
N PHE A 210 -4.86 5.35 0.43
CA PHE A 210 -5.87 4.56 -0.27
C PHE A 210 -5.37 4.09 -1.62
N HIS A 211 -5.78 2.88 -2.01
CA HIS A 211 -5.65 2.39 -3.38
C HIS A 211 -7.01 2.00 -3.95
N PHE A 212 -7.12 2.13 -5.26
CA PHE A 212 -8.25 1.63 -6.05
C PHE A 212 -7.77 0.50 -6.96
N GLY A 213 -8.24 -0.66 -6.67
CA GLY A 213 -7.90 -1.84 -7.44
C GLY A 213 -9.07 -2.77 -7.65
N ASN A 214 -8.82 -3.83 -8.38
CA ASN A 214 -9.77 -4.88 -8.70
C ASN A 214 -9.09 -6.25 -8.54
N ALA A 215 -9.87 -7.28 -8.22
CA ALA A 215 -9.40 -8.64 -8.06
C ALA A 215 -10.38 -9.64 -8.69
N VAL A 216 -9.89 -10.80 -9.11
CA VAL A 216 -10.72 -11.94 -9.47
C VAL A 216 -10.69 -12.94 -8.33
N VAL A 217 -11.83 -13.10 -7.65
CA VAL A 217 -11.97 -14.00 -6.50
C VAL A 217 -12.63 -15.33 -6.86
N VAL A 218 -13.04 -15.51 -8.12
CA VAL A 218 -13.64 -16.75 -8.62
C VAL A 218 -12.54 -17.72 -9.01
N LYS A 219 -12.37 -18.76 -8.21
CA LYS A 219 -11.31 -19.77 -8.39
C LYS A 219 -11.42 -20.46 -9.75
N GLY A 220 -10.30 -20.56 -10.46
CA GLY A 220 -10.20 -21.17 -11.78
C GLY A 220 -10.51 -20.22 -12.95
N CYS A 221 -10.86 -18.96 -12.70
CA CYS A 221 -10.97 -17.95 -13.73
C CYS A 221 -9.61 -17.29 -14.02
N ASP A 222 -9.45 -16.77 -15.22
CA ASP A 222 -8.29 -15.95 -15.58
C ASP A 222 -8.20 -14.74 -14.67
N GLY A 223 -6.99 -14.41 -14.22
CA GLY A 223 -6.74 -13.29 -13.33
C GLY A 223 -7.06 -13.59 -11.85
N TYR A 224 -7.36 -14.86 -11.48
CA TYR A 224 -7.61 -15.22 -10.07
C TYR A 224 -6.46 -14.81 -9.15
N GLY A 225 -6.82 -14.17 -8.03
CA GLY A 225 -5.89 -13.65 -7.03
C GLY A 225 -5.69 -12.15 -7.13
N ASP A 226 -4.60 -11.67 -6.56
CA ASP A 226 -4.22 -10.27 -6.46
C ASP A 226 -3.39 -9.83 -7.69
N LEU A 227 -4.04 -9.82 -8.86
CA LEU A 227 -3.41 -9.44 -10.13
C LEU A 227 -3.84 -8.06 -10.66
N HIS A 228 -4.69 -7.38 -9.95
CA HIS A 228 -5.20 -6.03 -10.24
C HIS A 228 -5.64 -5.82 -11.70
N PRO A 229 -6.56 -6.66 -12.22
CA PRO A 229 -7.09 -6.44 -13.56
C PRO A 229 -7.87 -5.12 -13.59
N ARG A 230 -8.07 -4.55 -14.80
CA ARG A 230 -8.90 -3.36 -14.97
C ARG A 230 -10.30 -3.54 -14.36
N PHE A 231 -10.95 -2.45 -13.97
CA PHE A 231 -12.36 -2.47 -13.57
C PHE A 231 -13.22 -3.07 -14.69
N GLY A 232 -14.24 -3.85 -14.29
CA GLY A 232 -15.08 -4.57 -15.24
C GLY A 232 -14.38 -5.69 -16.02
N TYR A 233 -13.25 -6.21 -15.52
CA TYR A 233 -12.62 -7.41 -16.07
C TYR A 233 -13.56 -8.62 -15.87
N PRO A 234 -13.63 -9.59 -16.83
CA PRO A 234 -14.50 -10.75 -16.68
C PRO A 234 -14.27 -11.49 -15.35
N ASN A 235 -15.34 -11.82 -14.66
CA ASN A 235 -15.34 -12.49 -13.35
C ASN A 235 -14.63 -11.74 -12.22
N SER A 236 -14.29 -10.47 -12.41
CA SER A 236 -13.71 -9.66 -11.34
C SER A 236 -14.77 -9.14 -10.37
N ALA A 237 -14.33 -8.76 -9.19
CA ALA A 237 -15.20 -8.35 -8.09
C ALA A 237 -15.61 -6.88 -8.17
N ASN A 238 -14.75 -6.02 -8.72
CA ASN A 238 -14.93 -4.58 -8.71
C ASN A 238 -15.17 -4.01 -10.11
N ASP A 239 -16.17 -3.14 -10.20
CA ASP A 239 -16.47 -2.29 -11.34
C ASP A 239 -16.97 -0.92 -10.83
N THR A 240 -17.46 -0.08 -11.70
CA THR A 240 -17.97 1.26 -11.37
C THR A 240 -18.90 1.29 -10.16
N PRO A 241 -19.88 0.38 -9.98
CA PRO A 241 -20.74 0.38 -8.80
C PRO A 241 -19.97 0.21 -7.48
N GLN A 242 -18.97 -0.69 -7.42
CA GLN A 242 -18.16 -0.94 -6.23
C GLN A 242 -17.26 0.26 -5.92
N LEU A 243 -16.68 0.89 -6.95
CA LEU A 243 -15.91 2.11 -6.78
C LEU A 243 -16.77 3.27 -6.24
N LEU A 244 -17.99 3.42 -6.77
CA LEU A 244 -18.92 4.45 -6.28
C LEU A 244 -19.37 4.20 -4.83
N ASP A 245 -19.59 2.92 -4.44
CA ASP A 245 -19.89 2.56 -3.05
C ASP A 245 -18.72 2.90 -2.14
N TYR A 246 -17.51 2.58 -2.55
CA TYR A 246 -16.28 2.89 -1.81
C TYR A 246 -16.13 4.40 -1.59
N LEU A 247 -16.21 5.20 -2.65
CA LEU A 247 -16.13 6.67 -2.58
C LEU A 247 -17.23 7.29 -1.72
N LYS A 248 -18.46 6.73 -1.80
CA LYS A 248 -19.56 7.16 -0.95
C LYS A 248 -19.27 6.92 0.53
N VAL A 249 -18.77 5.73 0.87
CA VAL A 249 -18.39 5.42 2.25
C VAL A 249 -17.25 6.31 2.73
N MET A 250 -16.23 6.53 1.91
CA MET A 250 -15.13 7.44 2.23
C MET A 250 -15.66 8.86 2.54
N LYS A 251 -16.60 9.34 1.75
CA LYS A 251 -17.25 10.65 1.98
C LYS A 251 -18.04 10.67 3.28
N GLU A 252 -18.83 9.63 3.56
CA GLU A 252 -19.63 9.51 4.79
C GLU A 252 -18.72 9.45 6.04
N GLU A 253 -17.54 8.85 5.93
CA GLU A 253 -16.58 8.72 7.02
C GLU A 253 -15.59 9.90 7.14
N GLY A 254 -15.76 10.94 6.32
CA GLY A 254 -15.03 12.20 6.44
C GLY A 254 -13.67 12.25 5.75
N PHE A 255 -13.37 11.33 4.82
CA PHE A 255 -12.12 11.33 4.07
C PHE A 255 -12.09 12.32 2.88
N PHE A 256 -13.21 12.95 2.55
CA PHE A 256 -13.27 14.02 1.53
C PHE A 256 -12.86 15.35 2.19
N ASP A 257 -11.57 15.51 2.47
CA ASP A 257 -10.98 16.67 3.10
C ASP A 257 -10.15 17.48 2.10
N ALA A 258 -10.63 18.69 1.75
CA ALA A 258 -9.94 19.57 0.80
C ALA A 258 -8.74 20.31 1.43
N GLU A 259 -8.64 20.37 2.75
CA GLU A 259 -7.53 21.03 3.45
C GLU A 259 -6.35 20.06 3.64
N ASN A 260 -6.64 18.76 3.83
CA ASN A 260 -5.66 17.73 4.03
C ASN A 260 -5.94 16.51 3.13
N PRO A 261 -5.73 16.63 1.81
CA PRO A 261 -6.08 15.58 0.86
C PRO A 261 -5.23 14.34 1.05
N TYR A 262 -5.89 13.19 1.19
CA TYR A 262 -5.23 11.89 1.19
C TYR A 262 -4.69 11.54 -0.20
N VAL A 263 -3.71 10.64 -0.26
CA VAL A 263 -3.33 9.99 -1.52
C VAL A 263 -4.35 8.89 -1.84
N LEU A 264 -4.70 8.80 -3.11
CA LEU A 264 -5.70 7.90 -3.63
C LEU A 264 -5.22 7.24 -4.91
#